data_4c31b9aa228aa3b7d6ad06ee8ecd167e
#
_entry.id   4c31b9aa228aa3b7d6ad06ee8ecd167e
#
_cell.length_a   1.000
_cell.length_b   1.000
_cell.length_c   1.000
_cell.angle_alpha   90.00
_cell.angle_beta   90.00
_cell.angle_gamma   90.00
#
_symmetry.space_group_name_H-M   'P 1'
#
loop_
_entity.id
_entity.type
_entity.pdbx_description
1 polymer ?
#
loop_
_entity_poly.entity_id
_entity_poly.type
_entity_poly.pdbx_seq_one_letter_code
_entity_poly.pdbx_strand_id
1 'polypeptide(L)'
;MPGSSPESNQLTRIGVFYDGNYFLHVSNYYHYVHDRKARLSLKGLHEYIRLQISQLEYKEYRLCRVVDSHYFRGRLSASDASQRGNLLYYERVFDDILMGEGIVSHYLPVKMINGRRQEKGIDVWLSLEAIHMAFNDHFDVVVLVGSDSDYVPLMRKLNGMGKQTILVSWDFEYTDEDGHRFSTRTSQDLLEEVTYSLPMHEIIDDPRASDFDINRLFVLKQFDKAFGSKPLDASSESSSTPPGLNLEDHEDIEQLDTDRYMSVVLSKKDGYGF
;
A
#
# COMPACT_ATOMS: atom_id res chain seq x y z
N MET A 1 -14.06 26.04 -38.08
CA MET A 1 -13.16 25.11 -37.43
C MET A 1 -12.89 25.65 -36.04
N PRO A 2 -13.46 25.09 -34.95
CA PRO A 2 -13.04 25.48 -33.60
C PRO A 2 -11.65 24.92 -33.39
N GLY A 3 -10.70 25.80 -33.09
CA GLY A 3 -9.32 25.45 -32.82
C GLY A 3 -9.23 24.54 -31.60
N SER A 4 -8.56 23.40 -31.75
CA SER A 4 -8.15 22.53 -30.63
C SER A 4 -7.28 23.37 -29.70
N SER A 5 -7.75 23.56 -28.48
CA SER A 5 -7.02 24.22 -27.41
C SER A 5 -5.69 23.48 -27.17
N PRO A 6 -4.57 24.24 -27.01
CA PRO A 6 -3.25 23.60 -26.80
C PRO A 6 -3.08 22.83 -25.49
N GLU A 7 -4.08 22.84 -24.60
CA GLU A 7 -4.03 22.17 -23.31
C GLU A 7 -4.15 20.64 -23.36
N SER A 8 -4.62 20.06 -24.48
CA SER A 8 -4.87 18.62 -24.59
C SER A 8 -3.59 17.75 -24.70
N ASN A 9 -2.41 18.36 -24.84
CA ASN A 9 -1.18 17.62 -25.13
C ASN A 9 -0.12 17.70 -24.01
N GLN A 10 -0.46 18.32 -22.86
CA GLN A 10 0.47 18.46 -21.74
C GLN A 10 0.49 17.20 -20.86
N LEU A 11 1.71 16.76 -20.51
CA LEU A 11 1.94 15.67 -19.58
C LEU A 11 1.36 16.02 -18.20
N THR A 12 0.56 15.13 -17.62
CA THR A 12 0.13 15.19 -16.22
C THR A 12 1.07 14.35 -15.38
N ARG A 13 1.86 15.02 -14.55
CA ARG A 13 2.86 14.42 -13.66
C ARG A 13 2.20 14.05 -12.33
N ILE A 14 2.24 12.79 -11.96
CA ILE A 14 1.60 12.25 -10.79
C ILE A 14 2.68 11.82 -9.79
N GLY A 15 2.63 12.35 -8.57
CA GLY A 15 3.41 11.86 -7.43
C GLY A 15 2.54 10.99 -6.53
N VAL A 16 3.01 9.80 -6.14
CA VAL A 16 2.26 8.88 -5.26
C VAL A 16 3.00 8.68 -3.95
N PHE A 17 2.33 8.95 -2.84
CA PHE A 17 2.87 8.86 -1.49
C PHE A 17 2.10 7.82 -0.69
N TYR A 18 2.79 6.80 -0.23
CA TYR A 18 2.21 5.69 0.53
C TYR A 18 2.50 5.84 2.02
N ASP A 19 1.44 5.87 2.82
CA ASP A 19 1.53 5.41 4.21
C ASP A 19 1.73 3.89 4.16
N GLY A 20 2.94 3.46 4.50
CA GLY A 20 3.36 2.08 4.28
C GLY A 20 2.69 1.10 5.24
N ASN A 21 2.45 1.50 6.48
CA ASN A 21 1.73 0.66 7.43
C ASN A 21 0.28 0.50 7.00
N TYR A 22 -0.38 1.59 6.66
CA TYR A 22 -1.73 1.56 6.14
C TYR A 22 -1.85 0.64 4.91
N PHE A 23 -0.99 0.81 3.91
CA PHE A 23 -1.01 -0.01 2.70
C PHE A 23 -0.83 -1.50 2.99
N LEU A 24 0.11 -1.86 3.89
CA LEU A 24 0.31 -3.26 4.28
C LEU A 24 -0.91 -3.83 5.00
N HIS A 25 -1.50 -3.07 5.91
CA HIS A 25 -2.71 -3.48 6.62
C HIS A 25 -3.85 -3.78 5.64
N VAL A 26 -4.09 -2.89 4.68
CA VAL A 26 -5.08 -3.10 3.61
C VAL A 26 -4.75 -4.33 2.76
N SER A 27 -3.49 -4.48 2.34
CA SER A 27 -3.06 -5.64 1.53
C SER A 27 -3.22 -6.96 2.28
N ASN A 28 -2.99 -6.96 3.60
CA ASN A 28 -3.21 -8.09 4.49
C ASN A 28 -4.69 -8.45 4.60
N TYR A 29 -5.56 -7.44 4.78
CA TYR A 29 -7.00 -7.66 4.78
C TYR A 29 -7.47 -8.42 3.52
N TYR A 30 -7.10 -7.96 2.33
CA TYR A 30 -7.47 -8.64 1.08
C TYR A 30 -6.89 -10.04 0.94
N HIS A 31 -5.72 -10.27 1.48
CA HIS A 31 -5.08 -11.58 1.39
C HIS A 31 -5.67 -12.60 2.36
N TYR A 32 -5.90 -12.20 3.61
CA TYR A 32 -6.28 -13.15 4.68
C TYR A 32 -7.78 -13.19 4.95
N VAL A 33 -8.45 -12.05 4.86
CA VAL A 33 -9.85 -11.91 5.29
C VAL A 33 -10.79 -11.92 4.10
N HIS A 34 -10.56 -11.02 3.14
CA HIS A 34 -11.44 -10.79 2.01
C HIS A 34 -11.51 -12.02 1.06
N ASP A 35 -12.65 -12.22 0.37
CA ASP A 35 -12.91 -13.38 -0.51
C ASP A 35 -11.94 -13.48 -1.70
N ARG A 36 -11.33 -12.39 -2.11
CA ARG A 36 -10.33 -12.37 -3.19
C ARG A 36 -9.07 -13.16 -2.86
N LYS A 37 -8.71 -13.28 -1.57
CA LYS A 37 -7.52 -14.02 -1.11
C LYS A 37 -6.26 -13.70 -1.92
N ALA A 38 -6.04 -12.41 -2.24
CA ALA A 38 -4.93 -11.96 -3.06
C ALA A 38 -4.36 -10.63 -2.53
N ARG A 39 -3.06 -10.43 -2.68
CA ARG A 39 -2.35 -9.20 -2.29
C ARG A 39 -2.59 -8.08 -3.30
N LEU A 40 -2.58 -6.84 -2.81
CA LEU A 40 -2.60 -5.68 -3.69
C LEU A 40 -1.31 -5.60 -4.52
N SER A 41 -1.45 -5.22 -5.77
CA SER A 41 -0.36 -4.98 -6.72
C SER A 41 -0.02 -3.50 -6.76
N LEU A 42 1.20 -3.12 -6.39
CA LEU A 42 1.68 -1.73 -6.49
C LEU A 42 1.61 -1.23 -7.94
N LYS A 43 2.09 -2.06 -8.88
CA LYS A 43 2.00 -1.77 -10.32
C LYS A 43 0.56 -1.59 -10.77
N GLY A 44 -0.32 -2.52 -10.39
CA GLY A 44 -1.74 -2.45 -10.76
C GLY A 44 -2.42 -1.22 -10.17
N LEU A 45 -2.06 -0.84 -8.95
CA LEU A 45 -2.58 0.36 -8.32
C LEU A 45 -2.11 1.63 -9.05
N HIS A 46 -0.83 1.72 -9.46
CA HIS A 46 -0.35 2.84 -10.27
C HIS A 46 -1.07 2.93 -11.63
N GLU A 47 -1.29 1.81 -12.31
CA GLU A 47 -2.04 1.76 -13.57
C GLU A 47 -3.49 2.22 -13.37
N TYR A 48 -4.13 1.80 -12.28
CA TYR A 48 -5.48 2.20 -11.94
C TYR A 48 -5.59 3.69 -11.61
N ILE A 49 -4.69 4.22 -10.79
CA ILE A 49 -4.60 5.65 -10.48
C ILE A 49 -4.47 6.48 -11.76
N ARG A 50 -3.58 6.09 -12.67
CA ARG A 50 -3.42 6.76 -13.98
C ARG A 50 -4.71 6.74 -14.80
N LEU A 51 -5.42 5.62 -14.81
CA LEU A 51 -6.69 5.48 -15.51
C LEU A 51 -7.75 6.42 -14.92
N GLN A 52 -7.87 6.46 -13.59
CA GLN A 52 -8.83 7.34 -12.91
C GLN A 52 -8.52 8.82 -13.17
N ILE A 53 -7.25 9.24 -13.08
CA ILE A 53 -6.87 10.62 -13.38
C ILE A 53 -7.17 10.98 -14.84
N SER A 54 -6.90 10.09 -15.77
CA SER A 54 -7.22 10.27 -17.18
C SER A 54 -8.72 10.54 -17.41
N GLN A 55 -9.57 9.81 -16.70
CA GLN A 55 -11.03 9.95 -16.77
C GLN A 55 -11.53 11.22 -16.07
N LEU A 56 -11.04 11.49 -14.85
CA LEU A 56 -11.44 12.65 -14.03
C LEU A 56 -11.04 13.98 -14.70
N GLU A 57 -9.87 14.02 -15.33
CA GLU A 57 -9.30 15.21 -15.97
C GLU A 57 -9.58 15.29 -17.47
N TYR A 58 -10.33 14.33 -18.03
CA TYR A 58 -10.61 14.25 -19.49
C TYR A 58 -9.34 14.32 -20.34
N LYS A 59 -8.26 13.66 -19.89
CA LYS A 59 -6.95 13.61 -20.55
C LYS A 59 -6.68 12.23 -21.15
N GLU A 60 -5.83 12.17 -22.15
CA GLU A 60 -5.39 10.90 -22.70
C GLU A 60 -4.57 10.11 -21.66
N TYR A 61 -4.85 8.82 -21.47
CA TYR A 61 -4.15 7.94 -20.54
C TYR A 61 -2.62 7.98 -20.70
N ARG A 62 -2.12 8.06 -21.95
CA ARG A 62 -0.68 8.15 -22.24
C ARG A 62 0.00 9.39 -21.66
N LEU A 63 -0.77 10.46 -21.44
CA LEU A 63 -0.29 11.72 -20.90
C LEU A 63 -0.35 11.77 -19.36
N CYS A 64 -1.01 10.81 -18.71
CA CYS A 64 -1.04 10.68 -17.26
C CYS A 64 0.09 9.73 -16.82
N ARG A 65 1.12 10.25 -16.15
CA ARG A 65 2.27 9.45 -15.75
C ARG A 65 2.59 9.58 -14.28
N VAL A 66 2.73 8.46 -13.59
CA VAL A 66 3.41 8.41 -12.30
C VAL A 66 4.88 8.67 -12.58
N VAL A 67 5.35 9.85 -12.20
CA VAL A 67 6.74 10.29 -12.42
C VAL A 67 7.61 10.03 -11.21
N ASP A 68 6.97 9.91 -10.03
CA ASP A 68 7.65 9.61 -8.79
C ASP A 68 6.71 8.91 -7.82
N SER A 69 7.25 8.05 -6.96
CA SER A 69 6.47 7.35 -5.94
C SER A 69 7.33 7.02 -4.73
N HIS A 70 6.74 7.22 -3.55
CA HIS A 70 7.44 7.18 -2.27
C HIS A 70 6.66 6.36 -1.25
N TYR A 71 7.34 5.43 -0.59
CA TYR A 71 6.78 4.53 0.40
C TYR A 71 7.41 4.80 1.77
N PHE A 72 6.63 5.18 2.76
CA PHE A 72 7.08 5.59 4.09
C PHE A 72 6.63 4.58 5.14
N ARG A 73 7.56 4.06 5.94
CA ARG A 73 7.25 3.09 6.99
C ARG A 73 8.27 3.07 8.11
N GLY A 74 7.85 2.71 9.32
CA GLY A 74 8.74 2.26 10.38
C GLY A 74 9.35 0.90 10.07
N ARG A 75 10.61 0.71 10.47
CA ARG A 75 11.33 -0.54 10.26
C ARG A 75 12.04 -0.98 11.51
N LEU A 76 12.00 -2.28 11.81
CA LEU A 76 12.79 -2.87 12.88
C LEU A 76 14.29 -2.82 12.54
N SER A 77 15.13 -2.81 13.58
CA SER A 77 16.57 -3.04 13.37
C SER A 77 16.79 -4.43 12.76
N ALA A 78 17.87 -4.60 11.98
CA ALA A 78 18.22 -5.90 11.41
C ALA A 78 18.39 -6.98 12.49
N SER A 79 18.88 -6.59 13.69
CA SER A 79 19.00 -7.50 14.84
C SER A 79 17.62 -7.95 15.34
N ASP A 80 16.67 -7.03 15.50
CA ASP A 80 15.33 -7.38 15.98
C ASP A 80 14.55 -8.17 14.94
N ALA A 81 14.67 -7.79 13.66
CA ALA A 81 14.04 -8.50 12.55
C ALA A 81 14.58 -9.94 12.40
N SER A 82 15.89 -10.16 12.58
CA SER A 82 16.51 -11.50 12.48
C SER A 82 16.08 -12.46 13.58
N GLN A 83 15.61 -11.95 14.72
CA GLN A 83 15.07 -12.75 15.82
C GLN A 83 13.61 -13.18 15.60
N ARG A 84 12.99 -12.73 14.52
CA ARG A 84 11.58 -12.96 14.20
C ARG A 84 11.41 -13.81 12.94
N GLY A 85 11.84 -15.06 13.00
CA GLY A 85 11.71 -15.97 11.88
C GLY A 85 12.35 -15.43 10.59
N ASN A 86 11.59 -15.38 9.52
CA ASN A 86 12.06 -14.93 8.20
C ASN A 86 11.80 -13.43 7.92
N LEU A 87 11.44 -12.63 8.93
CA LEU A 87 11.03 -11.24 8.74
C LEU A 87 12.08 -10.43 7.97
N LEU A 88 13.35 -10.49 8.38
CA LEU A 88 14.44 -9.77 7.71
C LEU A 88 14.56 -10.13 6.22
N TYR A 89 14.40 -11.41 5.88
CA TYR A 89 14.41 -11.86 4.50
C TYR A 89 13.23 -11.29 3.71
N TYR A 90 12.05 -11.35 4.29
CA TYR A 90 10.84 -10.85 3.68
C TYR A 90 10.85 -9.32 3.47
N GLU A 91 11.35 -8.57 4.44
CA GLU A 91 11.55 -7.13 4.25
C GLU A 91 12.47 -6.83 3.07
N ARG A 92 13.53 -7.62 2.87
CA ARG A 92 14.43 -7.47 1.73
C ARG A 92 13.76 -7.77 0.39
N VAL A 93 12.93 -8.80 0.33
CA VAL A 93 12.16 -9.10 -0.89
C VAL A 93 11.15 -7.99 -1.20
N PHE A 94 10.54 -7.41 -0.16
CA PHE A 94 9.65 -6.27 -0.37
C PHE A 94 10.39 -5.03 -0.87
N ASP A 95 11.59 -4.75 -0.34
CA ASP A 95 12.48 -3.71 -0.88
C ASP A 95 12.78 -3.93 -2.37
N ASP A 96 13.07 -5.18 -2.78
CA ASP A 96 13.30 -5.51 -4.18
C ASP A 96 12.08 -5.25 -5.06
N ILE A 97 10.85 -5.45 -4.53
CA ILE A 97 9.62 -5.15 -5.25
C ILE A 97 9.45 -3.64 -5.39
N LEU A 98 9.65 -2.87 -4.30
CA LEU A 98 9.57 -1.40 -4.35
C LEU A 98 10.57 -0.86 -5.37
N MET A 99 11.82 -1.32 -5.35
CA MET A 99 12.85 -0.94 -6.32
C MET A 99 12.46 -1.33 -7.75
N GLY A 100 11.91 -2.52 -7.95
CA GLY A 100 11.48 -3.00 -9.27
C GLY A 100 10.33 -2.19 -9.87
N GLU A 101 9.48 -1.61 -9.03
CA GLU A 101 8.39 -0.73 -9.45
C GLU A 101 8.80 0.77 -9.44
N GLY A 102 10.08 1.08 -9.16
CA GLY A 102 10.59 2.45 -9.13
C GLY A 102 10.09 3.27 -7.94
N ILE A 103 9.71 2.62 -6.85
CA ILE A 103 9.21 3.26 -5.63
C ILE A 103 10.37 3.51 -4.67
N VAL A 104 10.57 4.75 -4.26
CA VAL A 104 11.59 5.13 -3.28
C VAL A 104 11.09 4.81 -1.88
N SER A 105 11.84 3.98 -1.16
CA SER A 105 11.49 3.61 0.22
C SER A 105 12.15 4.53 1.25
N HIS A 106 11.35 4.98 2.21
CA HIS A 106 11.76 5.84 3.33
C HIS A 106 11.47 5.12 4.63
N TYR A 107 12.53 4.78 5.39
CA TYR A 107 12.39 4.02 6.62
C TYR A 107 12.87 4.80 7.83
N LEU A 108 12.04 4.84 8.89
CA LEU A 108 12.46 5.27 10.23
C LEU A 108 12.56 4.06 11.15
N PRO A 109 13.49 4.09 12.14
CA PRO A 109 13.59 3.00 13.09
C PRO A 109 12.36 2.99 14.02
N VAL A 110 11.73 1.82 14.16
CA VAL A 110 10.74 1.56 15.21
C VAL A 110 11.43 1.58 16.56
N LYS A 111 10.88 2.30 17.51
CA LYS A 111 11.45 2.48 18.86
C LYS A 111 10.61 1.77 19.90
N MET A 112 11.29 1.21 20.91
CA MET A 112 10.60 0.73 22.11
C MET A 112 10.36 1.92 23.06
N ILE A 113 9.09 2.24 23.31
CA ILE A 113 8.69 3.30 24.24
C ILE A 113 7.71 2.68 25.24
N ASN A 114 8.06 2.71 26.52
CA ASN A 114 7.26 2.12 27.62
C ASN A 114 6.93 0.62 27.37
N GLY A 115 7.86 -0.14 26.84
CA GLY A 115 7.66 -1.56 26.55
C GLY A 115 6.84 -1.87 25.31
N ARG A 116 6.35 -0.84 24.60
CA ARG A 116 5.61 -0.97 23.34
C ARG A 116 6.45 -0.45 22.17
N ARG A 117 6.31 -1.09 21.04
CA ARG A 117 6.87 -0.61 19.79
C ARG A 117 6.07 0.57 19.30
N GLN A 118 6.75 1.62 18.90
CA GLN A 118 6.11 2.80 18.34
C GLN A 118 6.88 3.30 17.13
N GLU A 119 6.16 3.49 16.08
CA GLU A 119 6.56 4.27 14.92
C GLU A 119 6.26 5.75 15.21
N LYS A 120 7.21 6.63 14.95
CA LYS A 120 7.01 8.07 15.15
C LYS A 120 7.67 8.88 14.06
N GLY A 121 6.90 9.83 13.52
CA GLY A 121 7.40 10.84 12.60
C GLY A 121 7.34 10.42 11.12
N ILE A 122 6.77 9.28 10.79
CA ILE A 122 6.56 8.85 9.41
C ILE A 122 5.61 9.81 8.70
N ASP A 123 4.45 10.13 9.30
CA ASP A 123 3.45 11.04 8.74
C ASP A 123 4.03 12.43 8.51
N VAL A 124 4.85 12.90 9.46
CA VAL A 124 5.54 14.19 9.35
C VAL A 124 6.57 14.15 8.21
N TRP A 125 7.35 13.08 8.10
CA TRP A 125 8.33 12.95 7.03
C TRP A 125 7.66 12.85 5.66
N LEU A 126 6.64 12.00 5.52
CA LEU A 126 5.84 11.90 4.30
C LEU A 126 5.31 13.29 3.89
N SER A 127 4.70 14.00 4.84
CA SER A 127 4.12 15.33 4.59
C SER A 127 5.17 16.35 4.15
N LEU A 128 6.34 16.37 4.79
CA LEU A 128 7.44 17.29 4.45
C LEU A 128 8.00 16.98 3.05
N GLU A 129 8.19 15.70 2.72
CA GLU A 129 8.72 15.27 1.42
C GLU A 129 7.74 15.60 0.30
N ALA A 130 6.45 15.28 0.48
CA ALA A 130 5.41 15.61 -0.48
C ALA A 130 5.31 17.12 -0.75
N ILE A 131 5.36 17.96 0.30
CA ILE A 131 5.38 19.42 0.16
C ILE A 131 6.64 19.90 -0.57
N HIS A 132 7.82 19.38 -0.18
CA HIS A 132 9.10 19.77 -0.80
C HIS A 132 9.08 19.50 -2.32
N MET A 133 8.66 18.31 -2.72
CA MET A 133 8.62 17.94 -4.13
C MET A 133 7.54 18.72 -4.89
N ALA A 134 6.38 18.94 -4.28
CA ALA A 134 5.32 19.75 -4.89
C ALA A 134 5.73 21.22 -5.04
N PHE A 135 6.49 21.77 -4.09
CA PHE A 135 7.01 23.14 -4.15
C PHE A 135 8.01 23.32 -5.31
N ASN A 136 8.83 22.31 -5.58
CA ASN A 136 9.75 22.30 -6.72
C ASN A 136 9.07 21.98 -8.07
N ASP A 137 7.75 22.01 -8.10
CA ASP A 137 6.92 21.79 -9.29
C ASP A 137 7.14 20.43 -9.99
N HIS A 138 7.43 19.40 -9.19
CA HIS A 138 7.62 18.04 -9.71
C HIS A 138 6.31 17.39 -10.15
N PHE A 139 5.17 17.78 -9.55
CA PHE A 139 3.87 17.16 -9.77
C PHE A 139 2.78 18.15 -10.13
N ASP A 140 1.82 17.70 -10.92
CA ASP A 140 0.54 18.37 -11.18
C ASP A 140 -0.55 17.78 -10.26
N VAL A 141 -0.45 16.48 -9.99
CA VAL A 141 -1.35 15.71 -9.12
C VAL A 141 -0.55 15.01 -8.05
N VAL A 142 -0.99 15.11 -6.80
CA VAL A 142 -0.42 14.38 -5.66
C VAL A 142 -1.45 13.37 -5.15
N VAL A 143 -1.06 12.11 -5.11
CA VAL A 143 -1.87 11.00 -4.64
C VAL A 143 -1.35 10.55 -3.28
N LEU A 144 -2.22 10.54 -2.27
CA LEU A 144 -1.97 9.93 -0.97
C LEU A 144 -2.67 8.58 -0.88
N VAL A 145 -1.94 7.54 -0.54
CA VAL A 145 -2.47 6.23 -0.13
C VAL A 145 -2.44 6.18 1.39
N GLY A 146 -3.57 6.45 2.02
CA GLY A 146 -3.68 6.61 3.48
C GLY A 146 -5.10 6.91 3.93
N SER A 147 -5.33 7.07 5.24
CA SER A 147 -6.67 7.33 5.78
C SER A 147 -6.70 8.28 6.98
N ASP A 148 -5.53 8.65 7.54
CA ASP A 148 -5.42 9.36 8.80
C ASP A 148 -5.68 10.86 8.64
N SER A 149 -6.36 11.46 9.65
CA SER A 149 -6.58 12.90 9.78
C SER A 149 -5.28 13.71 9.90
N ASP A 150 -4.19 13.11 10.30
CA ASP A 150 -2.89 13.78 10.44
C ASP A 150 -2.38 14.31 9.08
N TYR A 151 -2.93 13.80 7.96
CA TYR A 151 -2.63 14.30 6.61
C TYR A 151 -3.49 15.50 6.15
N VAL A 152 -4.49 15.94 6.93
CA VAL A 152 -5.33 17.11 6.61
C VAL A 152 -4.49 18.38 6.36
N PRO A 153 -3.47 18.73 7.20
CA PRO A 153 -2.62 19.89 6.94
C PRO A 153 -1.82 19.78 5.63
N LEU A 154 -1.40 18.56 5.26
CA LEU A 154 -0.72 18.29 3.99
C LEU A 154 -1.64 18.62 2.81
N MET A 155 -2.88 18.09 2.80
CA MET A 155 -3.83 18.29 1.71
C MET A 155 -4.17 19.77 1.55
N ARG A 156 -4.46 20.48 2.64
CA ARG A 156 -4.68 21.95 2.64
C ARG A 156 -3.51 22.69 2.01
N LYS A 157 -2.29 22.30 2.37
CA LYS A 157 -1.08 22.98 1.84
C LYS A 157 -0.92 22.74 0.34
N LEU A 158 -1.11 21.50 -0.13
CA LEU A 158 -1.01 21.14 -1.54
C LEU A 158 -2.08 21.84 -2.38
N ASN A 159 -3.33 21.89 -1.90
CA ASN A 159 -4.41 22.63 -2.54
C ASN A 159 -4.08 24.13 -2.64
N GLY A 160 -3.54 24.72 -1.56
CA GLY A 160 -3.09 26.12 -1.56
C GLY A 160 -1.92 26.41 -2.51
N MET A 161 -1.18 25.38 -2.94
CA MET A 161 -0.14 25.45 -3.96
C MET A 161 -0.68 25.20 -5.38
N GLY A 162 -2.00 24.99 -5.52
CA GLY A 162 -2.64 24.72 -6.81
C GLY A 162 -2.41 23.31 -7.34
N LYS A 163 -2.02 22.37 -6.49
CA LYS A 163 -1.90 20.96 -6.86
C LYS A 163 -3.25 20.26 -6.68
N GLN A 164 -3.58 19.38 -7.61
CA GLN A 164 -4.71 18.49 -7.43
C GLN A 164 -4.32 17.36 -6.45
N THR A 165 -5.22 17.06 -5.52
CA THR A 165 -4.98 16.03 -4.50
C THR A 165 -5.97 14.89 -4.65
N ILE A 166 -5.46 13.67 -4.61
CA ILE A 166 -6.27 12.45 -4.69
C ILE A 166 -5.98 11.59 -3.46
N LEU A 167 -7.04 11.16 -2.80
CA LEU A 167 -6.95 10.21 -1.70
C LEU A 167 -7.36 8.82 -2.19
N VAL A 168 -6.49 7.85 -2.01
CA VAL A 168 -6.74 6.43 -2.24
C VAL A 168 -6.89 5.76 -0.90
N SER A 169 -8.10 5.31 -0.56
CA SER A 169 -8.38 4.79 0.77
C SER A 169 -9.32 3.59 0.75
N TRP A 170 -9.34 2.84 1.85
CA TRP A 170 -10.19 1.68 2.06
C TRP A 170 -10.84 1.76 3.43
N ASP A 171 -12.13 1.49 3.47
CA ASP A 171 -12.88 1.26 4.69
C ASP A 171 -13.27 -0.20 4.76
N PHE A 172 -12.95 -0.87 5.86
CA PHE A 172 -13.35 -2.25 6.10
C PHE A 172 -13.41 -2.55 7.61
N GLU A 173 -14.08 -3.61 7.92
CA GLU A 173 -14.22 -4.10 9.27
C GLU A 173 -14.25 -5.63 9.24
N TYR A 174 -13.57 -6.27 10.17
CA TYR A 174 -13.62 -7.70 10.34
C TYR A 174 -13.39 -8.10 11.80
N THR A 175 -13.76 -9.33 12.11
CA THR A 175 -13.47 -9.94 13.41
C THR A 175 -12.55 -11.14 13.16
N ASP A 176 -11.47 -11.24 13.91
CA ASP A 176 -10.54 -12.37 13.82
C ASP A 176 -11.12 -13.65 14.49
N GLU A 177 -10.36 -14.74 14.43
CA GLU A 177 -10.75 -16.03 15.00
C GLU A 177 -10.86 -15.98 16.55
N ASP A 178 -10.19 -15.04 17.19
CA ASP A 178 -10.20 -14.82 18.64
C ASP A 178 -11.32 -13.86 19.09
N GLY A 179 -12.10 -13.32 18.16
CA GLY A 179 -13.22 -12.43 18.43
C GLY A 179 -12.84 -10.95 18.54
N HIS A 180 -11.61 -10.56 18.22
CA HIS A 180 -11.22 -9.14 18.20
C HIS A 180 -11.74 -8.46 16.93
N ARG A 181 -12.29 -7.26 17.12
CA ARG A 181 -12.85 -6.46 16.04
C ARG A 181 -11.82 -5.46 15.54
N PHE A 182 -11.54 -5.52 14.27
CA PHE A 182 -10.66 -4.58 13.56
C PHE A 182 -11.49 -3.69 12.64
N SER A 183 -11.18 -2.41 12.62
CA SER A 183 -11.88 -1.43 11.79
C SER A 183 -10.90 -0.43 11.23
N THR A 184 -10.92 -0.24 9.92
CA THR A 184 -10.22 0.82 9.22
C THR A 184 -11.26 1.76 8.63
N ARG A 185 -11.12 3.05 8.93
CA ARG A 185 -12.03 4.11 8.46
C ARG A 185 -11.23 5.30 7.97
N THR A 186 -11.61 5.80 6.83
CA THR A 186 -11.04 7.04 6.30
C THR A 186 -11.59 8.24 7.08
N SER A 187 -10.70 9.14 7.48
CA SER A 187 -11.06 10.37 8.17
C SER A 187 -11.97 11.23 7.31
N GLN A 188 -13.10 11.66 7.86
CA GLN A 188 -14.03 12.55 7.19
C GLN A 188 -13.39 13.92 6.89
N ASP A 189 -12.62 14.45 7.84
CA ASP A 189 -11.90 15.72 7.66
C ASP A 189 -10.90 15.63 6.48
N LEU A 190 -10.29 14.46 6.28
CA LEU A 190 -9.36 14.23 5.17
C LEU A 190 -10.13 14.16 3.83
N LEU A 191 -11.28 13.49 3.80
CA LEU A 191 -12.13 13.40 2.60
C LEU A 191 -12.63 14.79 2.15
N GLU A 192 -12.91 15.69 3.07
CA GLU A 192 -13.38 17.05 2.78
C GLU A 192 -12.28 17.95 2.16
N GLU A 193 -11.02 17.61 2.37
CA GLU A 193 -9.87 18.42 1.91
C GLU A 193 -9.30 17.99 0.55
N VAL A 194 -9.60 16.79 0.07
CA VAL A 194 -9.02 16.31 -1.19
C VAL A 194 -9.86 16.73 -2.40
N THR A 195 -9.19 16.91 -3.55
CA THR A 195 -9.88 17.21 -4.81
C THR A 195 -10.75 16.04 -5.26
N TYR A 196 -10.22 14.82 -5.16
CA TYR A 196 -10.93 13.59 -5.49
C TYR A 196 -10.62 12.50 -4.46
N SER A 197 -11.60 11.68 -4.16
CA SER A 197 -11.42 10.45 -3.35
C SER A 197 -11.68 9.21 -4.19
N LEU A 198 -10.86 8.19 -4.00
CA LEU A 198 -11.02 6.87 -4.59
C LEU A 198 -11.28 5.87 -3.44
N PRO A 199 -12.55 5.63 -3.08
CA PRO A 199 -12.92 4.67 -2.04
C PRO A 199 -12.79 3.25 -2.62
N MET A 200 -11.59 2.70 -2.53
CA MET A 200 -11.20 1.47 -3.22
C MET A 200 -12.00 0.25 -2.79
N HIS A 201 -12.49 0.19 -1.55
CA HIS A 201 -13.37 -0.88 -1.08
C HIS A 201 -14.68 -0.91 -1.86
N GLU A 202 -15.31 0.24 -2.13
CA GLU A 202 -16.53 0.34 -2.94
C GLU A 202 -16.24 -0.03 -4.41
N ILE A 203 -15.09 0.46 -4.93
CA ILE A 203 -14.67 0.22 -6.31
C ILE A 203 -14.37 -1.27 -6.55
N ILE A 204 -13.68 -1.93 -5.62
CA ILE A 204 -13.29 -3.33 -5.75
C ILE A 204 -14.50 -4.26 -5.64
N ASP A 205 -15.48 -3.90 -4.83
CA ASP A 205 -16.65 -4.72 -4.53
C ASP A 205 -17.88 -4.34 -5.36
N ASP A 206 -17.78 -3.34 -6.24
CA ASP A 206 -18.88 -3.00 -7.17
C ASP A 206 -19.06 -4.14 -8.19
N PRO A 207 -20.21 -4.82 -8.19
CA PRO A 207 -20.49 -5.89 -9.14
C PRO A 207 -20.56 -5.43 -10.61
N ARG A 208 -20.64 -4.11 -10.84
CA ARG A 208 -20.64 -3.50 -12.18
C ARG A 208 -19.25 -3.13 -12.66
N ALA A 209 -18.25 -3.17 -11.76
CA ALA A 209 -16.89 -2.86 -12.13
C ALA A 209 -16.35 -3.87 -13.16
N SER A 210 -15.46 -3.40 -14.03
CA SER A 210 -14.80 -4.28 -14.99
C SER A 210 -13.89 -5.27 -14.25
N ASP A 211 -14.19 -6.56 -14.31
CA ASP A 211 -13.34 -7.61 -13.74
C ASP A 211 -11.87 -7.50 -14.20
N PHE A 212 -11.67 -7.06 -15.44
CA PHE A 212 -10.33 -6.88 -15.99
C PHE A 212 -9.56 -5.80 -15.23
N ASP A 213 -10.15 -4.63 -14.97
CA ASP A 213 -9.49 -3.53 -14.29
C ASP A 213 -9.27 -3.84 -12.82
N ILE A 214 -10.28 -4.43 -12.17
CA ILE A 214 -10.19 -4.80 -10.75
C ILE A 214 -9.17 -5.92 -10.51
N ASN A 215 -9.13 -6.94 -11.37
CA ASN A 215 -8.18 -8.04 -11.20
C ASN A 215 -6.71 -7.59 -11.35
N ARG A 216 -6.44 -6.51 -12.07
CA ARG A 216 -5.09 -5.92 -12.17
C ARG A 216 -4.62 -5.25 -10.89
N LEU A 217 -5.54 -4.84 -10.01
CA LEU A 217 -5.22 -4.31 -8.68
C LEU A 217 -4.60 -5.37 -7.76
N PHE A 218 -4.67 -6.65 -8.14
CA PHE A 218 -4.19 -7.75 -7.34
C PHE A 218 -3.05 -8.50 -8.00
N VAL A 219 -2.23 -9.11 -7.16
CA VAL A 219 -1.17 -10.01 -7.62
C VAL A 219 -1.81 -11.29 -8.14
N LEU A 220 -1.57 -11.62 -9.42
CA LEU A 220 -2.21 -12.76 -10.09
C LEU A 220 -1.77 -14.10 -9.50
N LYS A 221 -2.73 -14.97 -9.18
CA LYS A 221 -2.51 -16.33 -8.64
C LYS A 221 -1.95 -17.36 -9.65
N GLN A 222 -1.54 -16.97 -10.83
CA GLN A 222 -1.24 -17.91 -11.94
C GLN A 222 -0.03 -18.83 -11.72
N PHE A 223 0.73 -18.69 -10.63
CA PHE A 223 1.94 -19.48 -10.40
C PHE A 223 1.81 -20.63 -9.40
N ASP A 224 0.72 -20.76 -8.65
CA ASP A 224 0.55 -21.86 -7.69
C ASP A 224 0.36 -23.25 -8.36
N LYS A 225 0.07 -23.31 -9.66
CA LYS A 225 -0.13 -24.56 -10.41
C LYS A 225 1.11 -25.11 -11.12
N ALA A 226 2.17 -24.33 -11.24
CA ALA A 226 3.38 -24.74 -11.98
C ALA A 226 4.41 -25.49 -11.12
N PHE A 227 4.33 -25.34 -9.79
CA PHE A 227 5.15 -26.12 -8.86
C PHE A 227 4.24 -27.01 -8.00
N GLY A 228 4.08 -28.25 -8.48
CA GLY A 228 3.38 -29.27 -7.74
C GLY A 228 3.92 -29.40 -6.32
N SER A 229 3.11 -28.99 -5.34
CA SER A 229 3.30 -29.29 -3.96
C SER A 229 3.36 -30.82 -3.80
N LYS A 230 4.54 -31.40 -3.66
CA LYS A 230 4.66 -32.69 -3.00
C LYS A 230 4.19 -32.48 -1.57
N PRO A 231 3.25 -33.27 -1.05
CA PRO A 231 2.94 -33.26 0.36
C PRO A 231 4.21 -33.63 1.11
N LEU A 232 4.69 -32.75 1.98
CA LEU A 232 5.63 -33.15 3.02
C LEU A 232 4.86 -34.07 3.97
N ASP A 233 5.29 -35.32 4.02
CA ASP A 233 4.75 -36.32 4.89
C ASP A 233 4.66 -35.83 6.33
N ALA A 234 3.46 -35.86 6.84
CA ALA A 234 3.15 -35.65 8.25
C ALA A 234 3.69 -36.82 9.08
N SER A 235 4.89 -36.68 9.63
CA SER A 235 5.35 -37.49 10.74
C SER A 235 6.49 -36.81 11.47
N SER A 236 6.15 -35.98 12.44
CA SER A 236 6.76 -35.94 13.79
C SER A 236 6.08 -34.78 14.56
N GLU A 237 5.15 -35.17 15.39
CA GLU A 237 4.62 -34.36 16.49
C GLU A 237 5.76 -33.99 17.44
N SER A 238 5.92 -32.73 17.75
CA SER A 238 6.33 -32.28 19.06
C SER A 238 5.62 -30.98 19.36
N SER A 239 4.60 -31.09 20.19
CA SER A 239 3.89 -30.02 20.86
C SER A 239 4.86 -29.20 21.70
N SER A 240 5.08 -27.96 21.30
CA SER A 240 5.52 -26.91 22.21
C SER A 240 4.77 -25.63 21.82
N THR A 241 3.71 -25.37 22.53
CA THR A 241 3.01 -24.10 22.59
C THR A 241 4.01 -23.01 22.96
N PRO A 242 4.19 -21.94 22.18
CA PRO A 242 4.99 -20.81 22.62
C PRO A 242 4.34 -20.15 23.83
N PRO A 243 5.12 -19.61 24.80
CA PRO A 243 4.57 -18.93 25.96
C PRO A 243 3.78 -17.70 25.52
N GLY A 244 2.61 -17.51 26.13
CA GLY A 244 1.56 -16.57 25.90
C GLY A 244 1.99 -15.23 25.30
N LEU A 245 1.59 -15.00 24.08
CA LEU A 245 1.54 -13.68 23.48
C LEU A 245 0.37 -12.93 24.13
N ASN A 246 0.67 -11.83 24.80
CA ASN A 246 -0.34 -10.88 25.22
C ASN A 246 -0.90 -10.20 23.96
N LEU A 247 -2.13 -10.55 23.60
CA LEU A 247 -2.87 -10.08 22.42
C LEU A 247 -3.32 -8.61 22.49
N GLU A 248 -2.76 -7.80 23.37
CA GLU A 248 -3.07 -6.36 23.48
C GLU A 248 -2.23 -5.47 22.57
N ASP A 249 -1.22 -6.00 21.85
CA ASP A 249 -0.38 -5.23 20.97
C ASP A 249 -0.79 -5.44 19.49
N HIS A 250 -1.66 -4.56 18.98
CA HIS A 250 -2.04 -4.50 17.57
C HIS A 250 -0.84 -4.50 16.60
N GLU A 251 0.31 -4.03 17.04
CA GLU A 251 1.55 -3.98 16.25
C GLU A 251 2.21 -5.35 16.06
N ASP A 252 2.01 -6.31 16.95
CA ASP A 252 2.60 -7.65 16.82
C ASP A 252 1.86 -8.49 15.77
N ILE A 253 0.57 -8.23 15.52
CA ILE A 253 -0.23 -8.91 14.49
C ILE A 253 0.19 -8.44 13.09
N GLU A 254 0.41 -7.14 12.89
CA GLU A 254 0.90 -6.59 11.62
C GLU A 254 2.27 -7.14 11.23
N GLN A 255 3.12 -7.41 12.21
CA GLN A 255 4.46 -7.91 11.99
C GLN A 255 4.51 -9.42 11.66
N LEU A 256 3.67 -10.22 12.31
CA LEU A 256 3.46 -11.63 11.98
C LEU A 256 2.90 -11.82 10.56
N ASP A 257 2.05 -10.89 10.15
CA ASP A 257 1.48 -10.89 8.81
C ASP A 257 2.49 -10.52 7.72
N THR A 258 3.52 -9.74 8.03
CA THR A 258 4.60 -9.44 7.07
C THR A 258 5.36 -10.71 6.70
N ASP A 259 5.59 -11.64 7.62
CA ASP A 259 6.24 -12.93 7.36
C ASP A 259 5.45 -13.78 6.36
N ARG A 260 4.13 -13.79 6.48
CA ARG A 260 3.23 -14.48 5.53
C ARG A 260 3.13 -13.75 4.19
N TYR A 261 3.16 -12.41 4.18
CA TYR A 261 3.13 -11.62 2.94
C TYR A 261 4.21 -12.06 1.96
N MET A 262 5.36 -12.29 2.47
CA MET A 262 6.56 -12.46 1.68
C MET A 262 6.71 -13.89 1.14
N SER A 263 6.13 -14.90 1.78
CA SER A 263 6.16 -16.27 1.27
C SER A 263 5.46 -16.42 -0.09
N VAL A 264 4.42 -15.61 -0.35
CA VAL A 264 3.68 -15.63 -1.64
C VAL A 264 4.43 -14.89 -2.74
N VAL A 265 5.18 -13.85 -2.40
CA VAL A 265 5.96 -13.07 -3.37
C VAL A 265 7.19 -13.84 -3.84
N LEU A 266 7.76 -14.69 -2.98
CA LEU A 266 8.94 -15.50 -3.29
C LEU A 266 8.70 -16.61 -4.30
N SER A 267 7.51 -17.22 -4.25
CA SER A 267 7.13 -18.23 -5.26
C SER A 267 7.10 -17.67 -6.68
N LYS A 268 7.18 -16.32 -6.84
CA LYS A 268 7.19 -15.63 -8.13
C LYS A 268 8.59 -15.29 -8.65
N LYS A 269 9.58 -15.12 -7.77
CA LYS A 269 10.94 -14.70 -8.20
C LYS A 269 11.72 -15.85 -8.84
N ASP A 270 11.45 -17.09 -8.44
CA ASP A 270 12.11 -18.28 -9.01
C ASP A 270 11.64 -18.63 -10.43
N GLY A 271 10.65 -17.91 -10.98
CA GLY A 271 10.14 -18.08 -12.35
C GLY A 271 10.75 -17.16 -13.41
N TYR A 272 11.58 -16.20 -13.04
CA TYR A 272 12.35 -15.40 -13.99
C TYR A 272 13.82 -15.86 -14.00
N GLY A 273 14.06 -17.02 -14.61
CA GLY A 273 15.38 -17.39 -15.08
C GLY A 273 15.78 -16.46 -16.23
N PHE A 274 17.01 -15.97 -16.17
CA PHE A 274 17.67 -15.22 -17.24
C PHE A 274 17.66 -15.97 -18.55
#